data_a3934f0bf2a99779ea6cf9460d79b5ed
#
_entry.id   a3934f0bf2a99779ea6cf9460d79b5ed
#
_cell.length_a   1.000
_cell.length_b   1.000
_cell.length_c   1.000
_cell.angle_alpha   90.00
_cell.angle_beta   90.00
_cell.angle_gamma   90.00
#
_symmetry.space_group_name_H-M   'P 1'
#
loop_
_entity.id
_entity.type
_entity.pdbx_description
1 polymer ?
#
loop_
_entity_poly.entity_id
_entity_poly.type
_entity_poly.pdbx_seq_one_letter_code
_entity_poly.pdbx_strand_id
1 'polypeptide(L)'
;MSDTAATLTQDRQKLEMAALSAPAVAFTVAMIAFPVVYTIWLGFQTFSSTGKQSFAGLANYSKLISDVEFWHGLWVTIALFVLSLVLQLVFGVWLALVLFHAKRLPGIVRSLFISPFMMPPVVAGMMWLVILDPSLGAANYILQAFGLPPSDWLASPTWVIPTVALIDSWQWTPYVALIVLGGLQSLPPSVYEAAQIDGASPFKTFQRITLPLLLPTIVTAAILRSVDLLRFFDIIYITTQGGPGNASNTLNIYGFRVGFEFFDIGYASALMLTLTAIVFGAVLAFNRLRGAVAW
;
A
#
# COMPACT_ATOMS: atom_id res chain seq x y z
N MET A 1 55.16 -10.10 0.53
CA MET A 1 55.02 -9.21 1.71
C MET A 1 54.09 -8.01 1.47
N SER A 2 53.79 -7.60 0.22
CA SER A 2 52.86 -6.49 -0.09
C SER A 2 51.39 -6.82 0.11
N ASP A 3 50.93 -8.05 -0.19
CA ASP A 3 49.53 -8.46 -0.07
C ASP A 3 49.05 -8.56 1.39
N THR A 4 49.91 -8.97 2.30
CA THR A 4 49.54 -9.09 3.72
C THR A 4 49.38 -7.71 4.41
N ALA A 5 50.11 -6.70 3.96
CA ALA A 5 49.97 -5.33 4.46
C ALA A 5 48.69 -4.66 3.95
N ALA A 6 48.29 -4.95 2.70
CA ALA A 6 47.05 -4.43 2.11
C ALA A 6 45.82 -5.04 2.76
N THR A 7 45.81 -6.32 3.09
CA THR A 7 44.69 -6.99 3.78
C THR A 7 44.53 -6.50 5.21
N LEU A 8 45.61 -6.28 5.95
CA LEU A 8 45.60 -5.75 7.32
C LEU A 8 45.08 -4.30 7.41
N THR A 9 45.39 -3.47 6.39
CA THR A 9 44.81 -2.10 6.29
C THR A 9 43.34 -2.11 5.93
N GLN A 10 42.92 -3.02 5.09
CA GLN A 10 41.47 -3.17 4.73
C GLN A 10 40.63 -3.65 5.91
N ASP A 11 41.15 -4.57 6.71
CA ASP A 11 40.44 -5.08 7.90
C ASP A 11 40.38 -4.03 9.03
N ARG A 12 41.43 -3.22 9.22
CA ARG A 12 41.40 -2.08 10.14
C ARG A 12 40.37 -1.04 9.70
N GLN A 13 40.31 -0.68 8.42
CA GLN A 13 39.31 0.27 7.90
C GLN A 13 37.87 -0.25 8.08
N LYS A 14 37.64 -1.56 7.88
CA LYS A 14 36.33 -2.18 8.14
C LYS A 14 35.94 -2.10 9.62
N LEU A 15 36.90 -2.36 10.51
CA LEU A 15 36.67 -2.29 11.96
C LEU A 15 36.39 -0.86 12.42
N GLU A 16 37.11 0.13 11.91
CA GLU A 16 36.90 1.54 12.21
C GLU A 16 35.55 2.02 11.69
N MET A 17 35.18 1.67 10.45
CA MET A 17 33.83 1.96 9.89
C MET A 17 32.73 1.28 10.70
N ALA A 18 32.93 0.02 11.10
CA ALA A 18 31.95 -0.68 11.93
C ALA A 18 31.82 -0.04 13.33
N ALA A 19 32.92 0.36 13.96
CA ALA A 19 32.89 1.03 15.25
C ALA A 19 32.23 2.42 15.18
N LEU A 20 32.46 3.18 14.13
CA LEU A 20 31.81 4.48 13.90
C LEU A 20 30.29 4.36 13.61
N SER A 21 29.90 3.31 12.90
CA SER A 21 28.47 3.07 12.59
C SER A 21 27.70 2.34 13.71
N ALA A 22 28.41 1.62 14.59
CA ALA A 22 27.80 0.79 15.63
C ALA A 22 26.79 1.52 16.53
N PRO A 23 27.04 2.76 17.02
CA PRO A 23 26.07 3.47 17.85
C PRO A 23 24.75 3.76 17.11
N ALA A 24 24.85 4.19 15.84
CA ALA A 24 23.68 4.49 15.01
C ALA A 24 22.89 3.22 14.68
N VAL A 25 23.59 2.13 14.32
CA VAL A 25 22.97 0.83 14.05
C VAL A 25 22.33 0.27 15.31
N ALA A 26 23.04 0.30 16.45
CA ALA A 26 22.49 -0.19 17.73
C ALA A 26 21.22 0.58 18.14
N PHE A 27 21.26 1.92 18.01
CA PHE A 27 20.09 2.75 18.29
C PHE A 27 18.91 2.41 17.35
N THR A 28 19.14 2.32 16.05
CA THR A 28 18.11 1.97 15.06
C THR A 28 17.52 0.59 15.33
N VAL A 29 18.36 -0.41 15.59
CA VAL A 29 17.92 -1.76 15.94
C VAL A 29 17.10 -1.75 17.22
N ALA A 30 17.53 -1.06 18.26
CA ALA A 30 16.80 -0.97 19.53
C ALA A 30 15.41 -0.30 19.32
N MET A 31 15.36 0.80 18.57
CA MET A 31 14.11 1.53 18.28
C MET A 31 13.10 0.71 17.47
N ILE A 32 13.58 -0.18 16.61
CA ILE A 32 12.70 -1.08 15.81
C ILE A 32 12.35 -2.34 16.61
N ALA A 33 13.35 -2.98 17.23
CA ALA A 33 13.17 -4.25 17.91
C ALA A 33 12.31 -4.13 19.18
N PHE A 34 12.48 -3.06 19.95
CA PHE A 34 11.76 -2.88 21.21
C PHE A 34 10.24 -2.87 21.04
N PRO A 35 9.64 -2.03 20.17
CA PRO A 35 8.19 -2.04 19.98
C PRO A 35 7.68 -3.38 19.45
N VAL A 36 8.43 -4.03 18.55
CA VAL A 36 8.02 -5.33 17.99
C VAL A 36 8.02 -6.41 19.08
N VAL A 37 9.10 -6.54 19.83
CA VAL A 37 9.21 -7.51 20.94
C VAL A 37 8.15 -7.23 22.01
N TYR A 38 7.94 -5.96 22.34
CA TYR A 38 6.93 -5.54 23.30
C TYR A 38 5.51 -5.88 22.84
N THR A 39 5.19 -5.65 21.56
CA THR A 39 3.88 -6.02 20.99
C THR A 39 3.70 -7.55 20.98
N ILE A 40 4.76 -8.31 20.68
CA ILE A 40 4.72 -9.78 20.77
C ILE A 40 4.40 -10.20 22.21
N TRP A 41 5.07 -9.61 23.20
CA TRP A 41 4.84 -9.90 24.60
C TRP A 41 3.41 -9.53 25.03
N LEU A 42 2.88 -8.36 24.61
CA LEU A 42 1.51 -7.93 24.86
C LEU A 42 0.48 -8.91 24.26
N GLY A 43 0.73 -9.49 23.11
CA GLY A 43 -0.14 -10.48 22.47
C GLY A 43 -0.39 -11.74 23.32
N PHE A 44 0.50 -12.04 24.28
CA PHE A 44 0.35 -13.12 25.26
C PHE A 44 -0.24 -12.67 26.62
N GLN A 45 -0.64 -11.40 26.72
CA GLN A 45 -1.21 -10.83 27.94
C GLN A 45 -2.71 -10.58 27.77
N THR A 46 -3.44 -10.60 28.89
CA THR A 46 -4.81 -10.10 28.97
C THR A 46 -4.88 -8.99 30.00
N PHE A 47 -5.76 -8.02 29.74
CA PHE A 47 -5.97 -6.86 30.59
C PHE A 47 -7.41 -6.91 31.12
N SER A 48 -7.55 -6.97 32.44
CA SER A 48 -8.86 -6.87 33.09
C SER A 48 -9.37 -5.43 32.99
N SER A 49 -10.68 -5.23 33.07
CA SER A 49 -11.32 -3.91 33.18
C SER A 49 -10.79 -3.04 34.33
N THR A 50 -10.14 -3.65 35.32
CA THR A 50 -9.44 -2.95 36.40
C THR A 50 -7.99 -2.59 36.06
N GLY A 51 -7.54 -2.81 34.82
CA GLY A 51 -6.16 -2.57 34.37
C GLY A 51 -5.15 -3.63 34.84
N LYS A 52 -5.60 -4.69 35.52
CA LYS A 52 -4.71 -5.75 35.99
C LYS A 52 -4.30 -6.63 34.81
N GLN A 53 -3.00 -6.72 34.62
CA GLN A 53 -2.38 -7.54 33.57
C GLN A 53 -2.15 -8.97 34.09
N SER A 54 -2.40 -9.96 33.23
CA SER A 54 -2.10 -11.37 33.51
C SER A 54 -1.69 -12.09 32.23
N PHE A 55 -0.88 -13.15 32.42
CA PHE A 55 -0.44 -13.97 31.28
C PHE A 55 -1.59 -14.82 30.76
N ALA A 56 -1.93 -14.65 29.48
CA ALA A 56 -3.04 -15.34 28.81
C ALA A 56 -2.58 -16.51 27.90
N GLY A 57 -1.27 -16.70 27.73
CA GLY A 57 -0.75 -17.69 26.78
C GLY A 57 -1.28 -17.43 25.36
N LEU A 58 -1.85 -18.44 24.74
CA LEU A 58 -2.39 -18.36 23.38
C LEU A 58 -3.89 -17.98 23.33
N ALA A 59 -4.50 -17.57 24.42
CA ALA A 59 -5.94 -17.28 24.48
C ALA A 59 -6.38 -16.20 23.47
N ASN A 60 -5.59 -15.13 23.29
CA ASN A 60 -5.88 -14.09 22.31
C ASN A 60 -5.86 -14.61 20.87
N TYR A 61 -4.94 -15.50 20.55
CA TYR A 61 -4.85 -16.13 19.23
C TYR A 61 -5.96 -17.15 19.01
N SER A 62 -6.37 -17.88 20.04
CA SER A 62 -7.54 -18.77 19.97
C SER A 62 -8.83 -17.97 19.76
N LYS A 63 -9.02 -16.86 20.50
CA LYS A 63 -10.14 -15.92 20.32
C LYS A 63 -10.20 -15.41 18.87
N LEU A 64 -9.07 -15.05 18.29
CA LEU A 64 -8.98 -14.52 16.93
C LEU A 64 -9.53 -15.49 15.87
N ILE A 65 -9.28 -16.80 16.01
CA ILE A 65 -9.78 -17.80 15.06
C ILE A 65 -11.32 -17.89 15.09
N SER A 66 -11.94 -17.68 16.23
CA SER A 66 -13.40 -17.73 16.40
C SER A 66 -14.10 -16.38 16.27
N ASP A 67 -13.35 -15.31 16.08
CA ASP A 67 -13.87 -13.96 16.00
C ASP A 67 -14.41 -13.65 14.59
N VAL A 68 -15.73 -13.47 14.49
CA VAL A 68 -16.41 -13.15 13.23
C VAL A 68 -15.96 -11.79 12.66
N GLU A 69 -15.71 -10.81 13.53
CA GLU A 69 -15.24 -9.47 13.14
C GLU A 69 -13.83 -9.51 12.54
N PHE A 70 -12.97 -10.42 13.04
CA PHE A 70 -11.65 -10.66 12.43
C PHE A 70 -11.77 -11.15 10.99
N TRP A 71 -12.60 -12.15 10.75
CA TRP A 71 -12.77 -12.71 9.40
C TRP A 71 -13.44 -11.73 8.45
N HIS A 72 -14.41 -10.97 8.94
CA HIS A 72 -15.03 -9.89 8.18
C HIS A 72 -14.01 -8.81 7.82
N GLY A 73 -13.24 -8.32 8.81
CA GLY A 73 -12.18 -7.33 8.59
C GLY A 73 -11.09 -7.81 7.63
N LEU A 74 -10.74 -9.10 7.68
CA LEU A 74 -9.82 -9.71 6.74
C LEU A 74 -10.37 -9.68 5.32
N TRP A 75 -11.64 -10.05 5.15
CA TRP A 75 -12.31 -9.99 3.84
C TRP A 75 -12.34 -8.57 3.28
N VAL A 76 -12.74 -7.58 4.08
CA VAL A 76 -12.77 -6.16 3.70
C VAL A 76 -11.36 -5.68 3.31
N THR A 77 -10.35 -6.05 4.09
CA THR A 77 -8.94 -5.72 3.80
C THR A 77 -8.50 -6.30 2.45
N ILE A 78 -8.80 -7.57 2.18
CA ILE A 78 -8.45 -8.23 0.91
C ILE A 78 -9.24 -7.62 -0.26
N ALA A 79 -10.53 -7.34 -0.08
CA ALA A 79 -11.36 -6.75 -1.13
C ALA A 79 -10.85 -5.35 -1.54
N LEU A 80 -10.57 -4.49 -0.56
CA LEU A 80 -9.95 -3.18 -0.81
C LEU A 80 -8.57 -3.31 -1.43
N PHE A 81 -7.73 -4.19 -0.90
CA PHE A 81 -6.39 -4.45 -1.43
C PHE A 81 -6.42 -4.83 -2.91
N VAL A 82 -7.22 -5.83 -3.28
CA VAL A 82 -7.29 -6.32 -4.66
C VAL A 82 -7.87 -5.25 -5.59
N LEU A 83 -8.96 -4.62 -5.19
CA LEU A 83 -9.64 -3.62 -6.02
C LEU A 83 -8.74 -2.38 -6.23
N SER A 84 -8.18 -1.82 -5.17
CA SER A 84 -7.29 -0.65 -5.26
C SER A 84 -6.01 -0.99 -6.05
N LEU A 85 -5.39 -2.14 -5.80
CA LEU A 85 -4.16 -2.53 -6.49
C LEU A 85 -4.40 -2.67 -8.01
N VAL A 86 -5.48 -3.34 -8.42
CA VAL A 86 -5.83 -3.51 -9.84
C VAL A 86 -6.07 -2.16 -10.49
N LEU A 87 -6.88 -1.29 -9.88
CA LEU A 87 -7.15 0.05 -10.41
C LEU A 87 -5.86 0.86 -10.56
N GLN A 88 -5.02 0.87 -9.54
CA GLN A 88 -3.75 1.62 -9.55
C GLN A 88 -2.76 1.10 -10.58
N LEU A 89 -2.65 -0.22 -10.74
CA LEU A 89 -1.76 -0.79 -11.76
C LEU A 89 -2.28 -0.48 -13.18
N VAL A 90 -3.57 -0.65 -13.43
CA VAL A 90 -4.17 -0.37 -14.75
C VAL A 90 -4.04 1.11 -15.11
N PHE A 91 -4.53 1.98 -14.22
CA PHE A 91 -4.48 3.43 -14.48
C PHE A 91 -3.07 4.00 -14.36
N GLY A 92 -2.21 3.44 -13.53
CA GLY A 92 -0.80 3.84 -13.39
C GLY A 92 0.02 3.53 -14.64
N VAL A 93 -0.13 2.32 -15.20
CA VAL A 93 0.49 1.97 -16.49
C VAL A 93 -0.04 2.85 -17.62
N TRP A 94 -1.36 3.05 -17.67
CA TRP A 94 -1.97 3.92 -18.67
C TRP A 94 -1.43 5.36 -18.56
N LEU A 95 -1.40 5.94 -17.36
CA LEU A 95 -0.88 7.29 -17.12
C LEU A 95 0.61 7.40 -17.47
N ALA A 96 1.42 6.39 -17.12
CA ALA A 96 2.83 6.35 -17.49
C ALA A 96 3.02 6.38 -19.01
N LEU A 97 2.23 5.61 -19.75
CA LEU A 97 2.27 5.60 -21.22
C LEU A 97 1.87 6.96 -21.81
N VAL A 98 0.81 7.59 -21.28
CA VAL A 98 0.40 8.94 -21.67
C VAL A 98 1.54 9.94 -21.46
N LEU A 99 2.14 9.95 -20.26
CA LEU A 99 3.24 10.85 -19.92
C LEU A 99 4.51 10.58 -20.75
N PHE A 100 4.77 9.32 -21.08
CA PHE A 100 5.92 8.91 -21.91
C PHE A 100 5.81 9.41 -23.36
N HIS A 101 4.62 9.26 -23.97
CA HIS A 101 4.39 9.65 -25.35
C HIS A 101 4.14 11.16 -25.52
N ALA A 102 3.57 11.80 -24.52
CA ALA A 102 3.23 13.22 -24.56
C ALA A 102 4.45 14.13 -24.26
N LYS A 103 5.46 14.07 -25.13
CA LYS A 103 6.72 14.86 -25.00
C LYS A 103 6.49 16.38 -24.95
N ARG A 104 5.38 16.87 -25.51
CA ARG A 104 5.03 18.31 -25.59
C ARG A 104 4.09 18.79 -24.49
N LEU A 105 3.71 17.95 -23.52
CA LEU A 105 2.87 18.39 -22.40
C LEU A 105 3.61 19.45 -21.59
N PRO A 106 2.97 20.62 -21.34
CA PRO A 106 3.50 21.63 -20.43
C PRO A 106 3.80 21.03 -19.05
N GLY A 107 4.88 21.48 -18.41
CA GLY A 107 5.25 20.98 -17.07
C GLY A 107 4.12 21.10 -16.05
N ILE A 108 3.30 22.16 -16.17
CA ILE A 108 2.15 22.38 -15.30
C ILE A 108 1.10 21.26 -15.41
N VAL A 109 0.85 20.73 -16.62
CA VAL A 109 -0.08 19.62 -16.83
C VAL A 109 0.46 18.33 -16.21
N ARG A 110 1.77 18.07 -16.35
CA ARG A 110 2.42 16.93 -15.68
C ARG A 110 2.31 17.05 -14.16
N SER A 111 2.53 18.23 -13.61
CA SER A 111 2.41 18.49 -12.18
C SER A 111 0.99 18.25 -11.67
N LEU A 112 -0.05 18.64 -12.43
CA LEU A 112 -1.45 18.37 -12.09
C LEU A 112 -1.77 16.88 -12.00
N PHE A 113 -1.23 16.05 -12.90
CA PHE A 113 -1.41 14.60 -12.82
C PHE A 113 -0.71 13.96 -11.62
N ILE A 114 0.36 14.57 -11.12
CA ILE A 114 1.14 14.02 -10.00
C ILE A 114 0.67 14.60 -8.65
N SER A 115 -0.01 15.76 -8.66
CA SER A 115 -0.39 16.47 -7.44
C SER A 115 -1.22 15.66 -6.44
N PRO A 116 -2.13 14.73 -6.82
CA PRO A 116 -2.86 13.94 -5.83
C PRO A 116 -1.94 13.14 -4.89
N PHE A 117 -0.86 12.58 -5.42
CA PHE A 117 0.11 11.81 -4.63
C PHE A 117 0.85 12.67 -3.58
N MET A 118 0.98 13.98 -3.81
CA MET A 118 1.66 14.89 -2.88
C MET A 118 0.77 15.30 -1.70
N MET A 119 -0.52 15.00 -1.73
CA MET A 119 -1.45 15.34 -0.66
C MET A 119 -1.35 14.37 0.51
N PRO A 120 -1.38 14.85 1.77
CA PRO A 120 -1.56 13.96 2.91
C PRO A 120 -2.87 13.16 2.79
N PRO A 121 -2.90 11.85 3.09
CA PRO A 121 -4.11 11.01 2.94
C PRO A 121 -5.32 11.53 3.71
N VAL A 122 -5.11 12.13 4.89
CA VAL A 122 -6.16 12.75 5.70
C VAL A 122 -6.83 13.90 4.94
N VAL A 123 -6.04 14.77 4.31
CA VAL A 123 -6.55 15.91 3.53
C VAL A 123 -7.32 15.42 2.30
N ALA A 124 -6.79 14.42 1.61
CA ALA A 124 -7.49 13.77 0.50
C ALA A 124 -8.84 13.20 0.94
N GLY A 125 -8.87 12.46 2.08
CA GLY A 125 -10.10 11.91 2.64
C GLY A 125 -11.13 12.98 2.96
N MET A 126 -10.74 14.08 3.63
CA MET A 126 -11.63 15.21 3.95
C MET A 126 -12.19 15.89 2.67
N MET A 127 -11.36 16.09 1.67
CA MET A 127 -11.79 16.65 0.39
C MET A 127 -12.85 15.75 -0.28
N TRP A 128 -12.60 14.45 -0.32
CA TRP A 128 -13.53 13.51 -0.91
C TRP A 128 -14.84 13.34 -0.11
N LEU A 129 -14.83 13.51 1.23
CA LEU A 129 -16.05 13.58 2.03
C LEU A 129 -16.99 14.68 1.54
N VAL A 130 -16.45 15.86 1.24
CA VAL A 130 -17.24 17.00 0.74
C VAL A 130 -17.72 16.75 -0.68
N ILE A 131 -16.85 16.21 -1.56
CA ILE A 131 -17.19 15.93 -2.97
C ILE A 131 -18.27 14.85 -3.09
N LEU A 132 -18.23 13.84 -2.23
CA LEU A 132 -19.11 12.67 -2.24
C LEU A 132 -20.28 12.79 -1.25
N ASP A 133 -20.53 13.96 -0.65
CA ASP A 133 -21.69 14.17 0.21
C ASP A 133 -22.98 13.82 -0.55
N PRO A 134 -23.86 12.95 0.00
CA PRO A 134 -25.06 12.49 -0.69
C PRO A 134 -26.01 13.63 -1.09
N SER A 135 -26.08 14.69 -0.28
CA SER A 135 -27.04 15.79 -0.43
C SER A 135 -26.50 16.98 -1.23
N LEU A 136 -25.27 17.40 -0.93
CA LEU A 136 -24.67 18.63 -1.44
C LEU A 136 -23.40 18.39 -2.27
N GLY A 137 -22.96 17.12 -2.39
CA GLY A 137 -21.69 16.79 -3.04
C GLY A 137 -21.72 17.01 -4.55
N ALA A 138 -20.63 17.55 -5.07
CA ALA A 138 -20.44 17.79 -6.50
C ALA A 138 -20.57 16.52 -7.33
N ALA A 139 -20.24 15.34 -6.78
CA ALA A 139 -20.34 14.07 -7.48
C ALA A 139 -21.81 13.73 -7.87
N ASN A 140 -22.75 13.91 -6.93
CA ASN A 140 -24.18 13.67 -7.21
C ASN A 140 -24.77 14.75 -8.13
N TYR A 141 -24.31 15.98 -8.04
CA TYR A 141 -24.70 17.02 -8.99
C TYR A 141 -24.30 16.65 -10.43
N ILE A 142 -23.08 16.12 -10.61
CA ILE A 142 -22.62 15.64 -11.92
C ILE A 142 -23.44 14.44 -12.40
N LEU A 143 -23.71 13.43 -11.54
CA LEU A 143 -24.55 12.28 -11.90
C LEU A 143 -25.94 12.73 -12.41
N GLN A 144 -26.58 13.65 -11.68
CA GLN A 144 -27.90 14.17 -12.05
C GLN A 144 -27.87 14.94 -13.36
N ALA A 145 -26.81 15.69 -13.67
CA ALA A 145 -26.64 16.38 -14.94
C ALA A 145 -26.59 15.40 -16.14
N PHE A 146 -26.14 14.14 -15.91
CA PHE A 146 -26.16 13.05 -16.89
C PHE A 146 -27.43 12.19 -16.81
N GLY A 147 -28.43 12.57 -16.00
CA GLY A 147 -29.67 11.82 -15.83
C GLY A 147 -29.52 10.53 -15.01
N LEU A 148 -28.43 10.39 -14.27
CA LEU A 148 -28.19 9.25 -13.41
C LEU A 148 -28.73 9.50 -12.00
N PRO A 149 -29.18 8.45 -11.27
CA PRO A 149 -29.65 8.61 -9.91
C PRO A 149 -28.49 8.99 -8.98
N PRO A 150 -28.76 9.78 -7.91
CA PRO A 150 -27.77 10.07 -6.89
C PRO A 150 -27.32 8.78 -6.18
N SER A 151 -26.10 8.77 -5.68
CA SER A 151 -25.53 7.65 -4.93
C SER A 151 -25.22 8.09 -3.50
N ASP A 152 -25.35 7.16 -2.55
CA ASP A 152 -24.96 7.40 -1.16
C ASP A 152 -23.44 7.20 -0.93
N TRP A 153 -22.70 6.81 -1.98
CA TRP A 153 -21.24 6.68 -1.98
C TRP A 153 -20.67 5.99 -0.72
N LEU A 154 -20.04 6.79 0.16
CA LEU A 154 -19.44 6.33 1.42
C LEU A 154 -20.50 5.93 2.48
N ALA A 155 -21.73 6.38 2.37
CA ALA A 155 -22.82 6.03 3.28
C ALA A 155 -23.57 4.74 2.86
N SER A 156 -23.25 4.16 1.70
CA SER A 156 -23.84 2.90 1.22
C SER A 156 -22.96 1.70 1.60
N PRO A 157 -23.52 0.66 2.26
CA PRO A 157 -22.78 -0.58 2.54
C PRO A 157 -22.26 -1.27 1.27
N THR A 158 -22.97 -1.11 0.16
CA THR A 158 -22.61 -1.72 -1.14
C THR A 158 -21.52 -0.93 -1.86
N TRP A 159 -21.57 0.41 -1.79
CA TRP A 159 -20.69 1.27 -2.56
C TRP A 159 -19.47 1.75 -1.79
N VAL A 160 -19.42 1.59 -0.46
CA VAL A 160 -18.31 2.11 0.36
C VAL A 160 -16.96 1.54 -0.04
N ILE A 161 -16.85 0.22 -0.27
CA ILE A 161 -15.58 -0.41 -0.69
C ILE A 161 -15.13 0.09 -2.06
N PRO A 162 -15.95 0.06 -3.12
CA PRO A 162 -15.59 0.65 -4.41
C PRO A 162 -15.23 2.14 -4.33
N THR A 163 -15.95 2.90 -3.52
CA THR A 163 -15.72 4.34 -3.38
C THR A 163 -14.39 4.64 -2.68
N VAL A 164 -14.09 3.94 -1.58
CA VAL A 164 -12.79 4.06 -0.88
C VAL A 164 -11.65 3.64 -1.79
N ALA A 165 -11.82 2.53 -2.53
CA ALA A 165 -10.82 2.07 -3.51
C ALA A 165 -10.59 3.09 -4.63
N LEU A 166 -11.63 3.80 -5.08
CA LEU A 166 -11.53 4.87 -6.07
C LEU A 166 -10.75 6.07 -5.52
N ILE A 167 -11.06 6.51 -4.29
CA ILE A 167 -10.35 7.61 -3.62
C ILE A 167 -8.86 7.30 -3.49
N ASP A 168 -8.54 6.12 -2.98
CA ASP A 168 -7.15 5.67 -2.83
C ASP A 168 -6.45 5.54 -4.19
N SER A 169 -7.14 5.01 -5.19
CA SER A 169 -6.59 4.88 -6.54
C SER A 169 -6.34 6.24 -7.17
N TRP A 170 -7.23 7.23 -7.00
CA TRP A 170 -6.99 8.59 -7.48
C TRP A 170 -5.74 9.19 -6.84
N GLN A 171 -5.54 8.98 -5.56
CA GLN A 171 -4.38 9.53 -4.84
C GLN A 171 -3.07 8.83 -5.24
N TRP A 172 -3.07 7.51 -5.39
CA TRP A 172 -1.84 6.73 -5.52
C TRP A 172 -1.51 6.25 -6.93
N THR A 173 -2.41 6.38 -7.89
CA THR A 173 -2.13 6.10 -9.31
C THR A 173 -0.90 6.84 -9.83
N PRO A 174 -0.69 8.15 -9.51
CA PRO A 174 0.51 8.85 -9.96
C PRO A 174 1.82 8.25 -9.44
N TYR A 175 1.83 7.70 -8.23
CA TYR A 175 3.00 7.02 -7.67
C TYR A 175 3.37 5.78 -8.51
N VAL A 176 2.38 4.94 -8.82
CA VAL A 176 2.58 3.79 -9.71
C VAL A 176 3.05 4.25 -11.09
N ALA A 177 2.43 5.30 -11.63
CA ALA A 177 2.79 5.86 -12.93
C ALA A 177 4.24 6.35 -12.98
N LEU A 178 4.74 6.98 -11.92
CA LEU A 178 6.14 7.43 -11.84
C LEU A 178 7.13 6.27 -11.85
N ILE A 179 6.84 5.18 -11.13
CA ILE A 179 7.69 3.99 -11.13
C ILE A 179 7.72 3.37 -12.53
N VAL A 180 6.55 3.18 -13.15
CA VAL A 180 6.41 2.59 -14.49
C VAL A 180 7.05 3.51 -15.55
N LEU A 181 6.91 4.82 -15.43
CA LEU A 181 7.54 5.80 -16.31
C LEU A 181 9.08 5.70 -16.27
N GLY A 182 9.64 5.53 -15.07
CA GLY A 182 11.07 5.26 -14.91
C GLY A 182 11.51 3.98 -15.66
N GLY A 183 10.70 2.92 -15.55
CA GLY A 183 10.91 1.69 -16.32
C GLY A 183 10.81 1.89 -17.82
N LEU A 184 9.81 2.63 -18.31
CA LEU A 184 9.67 2.96 -19.75
C LEU A 184 10.88 3.71 -20.30
N GLN A 185 11.44 4.65 -19.52
CA GLN A 185 12.59 5.44 -19.91
C GLN A 185 13.90 4.64 -19.96
N SER A 186 13.96 3.50 -19.28
CA SER A 186 15.13 2.61 -19.28
C SER A 186 15.14 1.60 -20.43
N LEU A 187 14.03 1.47 -21.17
CA LEU A 187 13.95 0.53 -22.29
C LEU A 187 14.78 1.02 -23.49
N PRO A 188 15.57 0.14 -24.14
CA PRO A 188 16.41 0.53 -25.26
C PRO A 188 15.56 0.93 -26.47
N PRO A 189 15.84 2.09 -27.12
CA PRO A 189 15.10 2.54 -28.30
C PRO A 189 15.15 1.54 -29.47
N SER A 190 16.22 0.78 -29.58
CA SER A 190 16.44 -0.18 -30.68
C SER A 190 15.34 -1.24 -30.80
N VAL A 191 14.71 -1.66 -29.70
CA VAL A 191 13.61 -2.63 -29.74
C VAL A 191 12.35 -2.04 -30.39
N TYR A 192 12.13 -0.74 -30.24
CA TYR A 192 11.01 -0.03 -30.87
C TYR A 192 11.28 0.27 -32.35
N GLU A 193 12.53 0.60 -32.70
CA GLU A 193 12.97 0.79 -34.09
C GLU A 193 12.82 -0.51 -34.87
N ALA A 194 13.25 -1.64 -34.32
CA ALA A 194 13.06 -2.96 -34.95
C ALA A 194 11.57 -3.26 -35.16
N ALA A 195 10.73 -3.02 -34.13
CA ALA A 195 9.28 -3.23 -34.24
C ALA A 195 8.64 -2.36 -35.35
N GLN A 196 9.12 -1.14 -35.56
CA GLN A 196 8.67 -0.27 -36.65
C GLN A 196 9.09 -0.80 -38.02
N ILE A 197 10.30 -1.31 -38.15
CA ILE A 197 10.78 -1.94 -39.39
C ILE A 197 9.95 -3.17 -39.76
N ASP A 198 9.57 -3.97 -38.73
CA ASP A 198 8.72 -5.16 -38.89
C ASP A 198 7.24 -4.82 -39.12
N GLY A 199 6.87 -3.53 -39.18
CA GLY A 199 5.48 -3.08 -39.40
C GLY A 199 4.53 -3.41 -38.26
N ALA A 200 5.03 -3.56 -37.00
CA ALA A 200 4.20 -3.85 -35.84
C ALA A 200 3.30 -2.65 -35.52
N SER A 201 2.00 -2.92 -35.31
CA SER A 201 1.06 -1.88 -34.87
C SER A 201 1.38 -1.45 -33.42
N PRO A 202 1.01 -0.22 -33.00
CA PRO A 202 1.25 0.27 -31.63
C PRO A 202 0.73 -0.68 -30.55
N PHE A 203 -0.44 -1.29 -30.77
CA PHE A 203 -1.02 -2.26 -29.82
C PHE A 203 -0.21 -3.55 -29.74
N LYS A 204 0.27 -4.08 -30.88
CA LYS A 204 1.17 -5.26 -30.89
C LYS A 204 2.50 -4.95 -30.21
N THR A 205 3.07 -3.78 -30.48
CA THR A 205 4.30 -3.31 -29.81
C THR A 205 4.10 -3.22 -28.31
N PHE A 206 3.01 -2.63 -27.85
CA PHE A 206 2.68 -2.59 -26.43
C PHE A 206 2.58 -4.00 -25.83
N GLN A 207 1.77 -4.87 -26.42
CA GLN A 207 1.45 -6.17 -25.85
C GLN A 207 2.64 -7.14 -25.89
N ARG A 208 3.46 -7.12 -26.94
CA ARG A 208 4.53 -8.10 -27.16
C ARG A 208 5.93 -7.63 -26.77
N ILE A 209 6.13 -6.33 -26.64
CA ILE A 209 7.44 -5.74 -26.33
C ILE A 209 7.36 -4.92 -25.07
N THR A 210 6.56 -3.86 -25.04
CA THR A 210 6.55 -2.91 -23.93
C THR A 210 6.09 -3.56 -22.64
N LEU A 211 4.94 -4.22 -22.63
CA LEU A 211 4.35 -4.81 -21.42
C LEU A 211 5.23 -5.92 -20.83
N PRO A 212 5.75 -6.91 -21.61
CA PRO A 212 6.67 -7.91 -21.08
C PRO A 212 7.94 -7.31 -20.48
N LEU A 213 8.57 -6.34 -21.15
CA LEU A 213 9.78 -5.68 -20.66
C LEU A 213 9.53 -4.80 -19.42
N LEU A 214 8.32 -4.26 -19.25
CA LEU A 214 7.92 -3.50 -18.07
C LEU A 214 7.47 -4.37 -16.90
N LEU A 215 7.19 -5.64 -17.11
CA LEU A 215 6.61 -6.50 -16.10
C LEU A 215 7.41 -6.52 -14.77
N PRO A 216 8.76 -6.58 -14.77
CA PRO A 216 9.54 -6.49 -13.54
C PRO A 216 9.33 -5.16 -12.78
N THR A 217 9.18 -4.05 -13.50
CA THR A 217 8.92 -2.73 -12.92
C THR A 217 7.49 -2.64 -12.36
N ILE A 218 6.50 -3.18 -13.09
CA ILE A 218 5.10 -3.24 -12.65
C ILE A 218 4.98 -4.10 -11.38
N VAL A 219 5.64 -5.25 -11.34
CA VAL A 219 5.69 -6.11 -10.14
C VAL A 219 6.34 -5.37 -8.97
N THR A 220 7.41 -4.61 -9.22
CA THR A 220 8.04 -3.79 -8.17
C THR A 220 7.06 -2.73 -7.62
N ALA A 221 6.33 -2.03 -8.49
CA ALA A 221 5.29 -1.09 -8.06
C ALA A 221 4.17 -1.78 -7.27
N ALA A 222 3.74 -2.96 -7.72
CA ALA A 222 2.74 -3.77 -7.03
C ALA A 222 3.20 -4.19 -5.63
N ILE A 223 4.47 -4.62 -5.46
CA ILE A 223 5.03 -4.98 -4.15
C ILE A 223 4.99 -3.77 -3.20
N LEU A 224 5.48 -2.62 -3.64
CA LEU A 224 5.52 -1.41 -2.81
C LEU A 224 4.12 -0.99 -2.38
N ARG A 225 3.16 -0.97 -3.31
CA ARG A 225 1.76 -0.63 -2.98
C ARG A 225 1.06 -1.67 -2.11
N SER A 226 1.39 -2.94 -2.27
CA SER A 226 0.78 -4.01 -1.47
C SER A 226 1.02 -3.84 0.02
N VAL A 227 2.21 -3.37 0.42
CA VAL A 227 2.54 -3.12 1.82
C VAL A 227 1.64 -2.03 2.41
N ASP A 228 1.40 -0.95 1.66
CA ASP A 228 0.56 0.16 2.14
C ASP A 228 -0.92 -0.22 2.13
N LEU A 229 -1.40 -0.87 1.07
CA LEU A 229 -2.80 -1.26 0.93
C LEU A 229 -3.26 -2.28 1.99
N LEU A 230 -2.41 -3.24 2.36
CA LEU A 230 -2.73 -4.20 3.40
C LEU A 230 -2.80 -3.58 4.79
N ARG A 231 -2.19 -2.41 5.00
CA ARG A 231 -2.24 -1.63 6.23
C ARG A 231 -3.10 -0.37 6.10
N PHE A 232 -4.00 -0.33 5.13
CA PHE A 232 -4.81 0.83 4.82
C PHE A 232 -5.63 1.29 6.02
N PHE A 233 -5.45 2.56 6.42
CA PHE A 233 -6.05 3.13 7.63
C PHE A 233 -6.60 4.55 7.38
N ASP A 234 -5.74 5.49 6.97
CA ASP A 234 -5.99 6.93 7.05
C ASP A 234 -7.30 7.39 6.38
N ILE A 235 -7.51 7.03 5.11
CA ILE A 235 -8.70 7.43 4.37
C ILE A 235 -9.95 6.81 4.97
N ILE A 236 -9.90 5.51 5.37
CA ILE A 236 -11.05 4.84 5.98
C ILE A 236 -11.40 5.49 7.32
N TYR A 237 -10.39 5.75 8.16
CA TYR A 237 -10.60 6.34 9.46
C TYR A 237 -11.24 7.72 9.37
N ILE A 238 -10.77 8.58 8.46
CA ILE A 238 -11.29 9.93 8.32
C ILE A 238 -12.64 9.98 7.59
N THR A 239 -12.93 9.02 6.69
CA THR A 239 -14.15 9.07 5.88
C THR A 239 -15.29 8.28 6.46
N THR A 240 -15.09 7.04 6.88
CA THR A 240 -16.14 6.10 7.23
C THR A 240 -16.01 5.53 8.64
N GLN A 241 -14.80 5.60 9.24
CA GLN A 241 -14.49 4.96 10.52
C GLN A 241 -14.85 3.46 10.55
N GLY A 242 -14.78 2.78 9.39
CA GLY A 242 -15.19 1.38 9.26
C GLY A 242 -16.66 1.16 8.88
N GLY A 243 -17.48 2.23 8.83
CA GLY A 243 -18.91 2.21 8.47
C GLY A 243 -19.20 2.20 6.96
N PRO A 244 -20.48 2.23 6.56
CA PRO A 244 -21.67 2.08 7.41
C PRO A 244 -21.83 0.66 7.97
N GLY A 245 -22.29 0.55 9.20
CA GLY A 245 -22.21 -0.70 9.95
C GLY A 245 -20.76 -1.12 10.13
N ASN A 246 -20.36 -2.25 9.55
CA ASN A 246 -18.96 -2.72 9.50
C ASN A 246 -18.44 -2.87 8.05
N ALA A 247 -19.14 -2.29 7.06
CA ALA A 247 -18.90 -2.56 5.65
C ALA A 247 -17.51 -2.15 5.15
N SER A 248 -16.84 -1.18 5.78
CA SER A 248 -15.46 -0.77 5.48
C SER A 248 -14.48 -1.01 6.64
N ASN A 249 -14.87 -1.88 7.60
CA ASN A 249 -14.05 -2.18 8.80
C ASN A 249 -12.89 -3.12 8.43
N THR A 250 -11.75 -2.57 8.03
CA THR A 250 -10.54 -3.35 7.77
C THR A 250 -9.93 -3.91 9.05
N LEU A 251 -9.03 -4.89 8.94
CA LEU A 251 -8.29 -5.43 10.10
C LEU A 251 -7.54 -4.33 10.86
N ASN A 252 -7.02 -3.32 10.15
CA ASN A 252 -6.29 -2.23 10.80
C ASN A 252 -7.23 -1.32 11.59
N ILE A 253 -8.40 -0.97 11.04
CA ILE A 253 -9.45 -0.22 11.77
C ILE A 253 -9.98 -1.03 12.94
N TYR A 254 -10.25 -2.32 12.75
CA TYR A 254 -10.71 -3.20 13.82
C TYR A 254 -9.71 -3.29 14.97
N GLY A 255 -8.43 -3.52 14.67
CA GLY A 255 -7.38 -3.56 15.68
C GLY A 255 -7.19 -2.24 16.41
N PHE A 256 -7.31 -1.10 15.70
CA PHE A 256 -7.32 0.22 16.33
C PHE A 256 -8.48 0.36 17.35
N ARG A 257 -9.70 0.01 16.94
CA ARG A 257 -10.87 0.07 17.83
C ARG A 257 -10.72 -0.83 19.05
N VAL A 258 -10.27 -2.07 18.84
CA VAL A 258 -10.03 -3.02 19.95
C VAL A 258 -9.00 -2.49 20.94
N GLY A 259 -7.91 -1.90 20.45
CA GLY A 259 -6.83 -1.41 21.29
C GLY A 259 -7.12 -0.07 21.98
N PHE A 260 -7.71 0.89 21.24
CA PHE A 260 -7.81 2.27 21.70
C PHE A 260 -9.23 2.70 22.10
N GLU A 261 -10.28 2.02 21.62
CA GLU A 261 -11.65 2.31 22.04
C GLU A 261 -12.14 1.31 23.10
N PHE A 262 -11.82 0.01 22.93
CA PHE A 262 -12.23 -1.03 23.87
C PHE A 262 -11.15 -1.36 24.93
N PHE A 263 -9.93 -0.80 24.77
CA PHE A 263 -8.81 -0.99 25.69
C PHE A 263 -8.38 -2.45 25.91
N ASP A 264 -8.72 -3.36 24.98
CA ASP A 264 -8.24 -4.75 24.98
C ASP A 264 -6.88 -4.82 24.24
N ILE A 265 -5.85 -4.25 24.88
CA ILE A 265 -4.51 -4.10 24.30
C ILE A 265 -3.89 -5.46 23.95
N GLY A 266 -4.16 -6.49 24.76
CA GLY A 266 -3.64 -7.82 24.53
C GLY A 266 -4.17 -8.43 23.23
N TYR A 267 -5.48 -8.39 23.07
CA TYR A 267 -6.13 -8.89 21.84
C TYR A 267 -5.80 -8.02 20.63
N ALA A 268 -5.79 -6.69 20.76
CA ALA A 268 -5.35 -5.79 19.70
C ALA A 268 -3.92 -6.09 19.22
N SER A 269 -3.00 -6.38 20.15
CA SER A 269 -1.64 -6.78 19.83
C SER A 269 -1.59 -8.07 19.02
N ALA A 270 -2.37 -9.08 19.39
CA ALA A 270 -2.47 -10.33 18.63
C ALA A 270 -3.04 -10.11 17.22
N LEU A 271 -4.07 -9.24 17.07
CA LEU A 271 -4.62 -8.81 15.78
C LEU A 271 -3.56 -8.15 14.90
N MET A 272 -2.82 -7.17 15.44
CA MET A 272 -1.79 -6.42 14.69
C MET A 272 -0.59 -7.29 14.31
N LEU A 273 -0.20 -8.23 15.17
CA LEU A 273 0.84 -9.23 14.83
C LEU A 273 0.38 -10.15 13.70
N THR A 274 -0.89 -10.57 13.73
CA THR A 274 -1.46 -11.40 12.66
C THR A 274 -1.53 -10.62 11.35
N LEU A 275 -1.97 -9.36 11.37
CA LEU A 275 -1.93 -8.50 10.19
C LEU A 275 -0.50 -8.33 9.67
N THR A 276 0.47 -8.11 10.57
CA THR A 276 1.89 -8.00 10.21
C THR A 276 2.40 -9.29 9.54
N ALA A 277 2.02 -10.46 10.05
CA ALA A 277 2.36 -11.74 9.46
C ALA A 277 1.74 -11.93 8.06
N ILE A 278 0.49 -11.49 7.86
CA ILE A 278 -0.19 -11.49 6.55
C ILE A 278 0.54 -10.58 5.56
N VAL A 279 0.88 -9.35 5.96
CA VAL A 279 1.63 -8.40 5.12
C VAL A 279 2.98 -8.98 4.74
N PHE A 280 3.71 -9.54 5.70
CA PHE A 280 5.01 -10.16 5.46
C PHE A 280 4.91 -11.36 4.52
N GLY A 281 3.91 -12.21 4.72
CA GLY A 281 3.60 -13.34 3.82
C GLY A 281 3.30 -12.89 2.39
N ALA A 282 2.51 -11.83 2.22
CA ALA A 282 2.22 -11.25 0.91
C ALA A 282 3.49 -10.71 0.22
N VAL A 283 4.34 -9.98 0.95
CA VAL A 283 5.62 -9.48 0.43
C VAL A 283 6.53 -10.62 -0.02
N LEU A 284 6.63 -11.70 0.78
CA LEU A 284 7.43 -12.88 0.39
C LEU A 284 6.87 -13.57 -0.86
N ALA A 285 5.54 -13.68 -0.98
CA ALA A 285 4.89 -14.24 -2.15
C ALA A 285 5.18 -13.41 -3.42
N PHE A 286 5.03 -12.08 -3.33
CA PHE A 286 5.34 -11.18 -4.44
C PHE A 286 6.83 -11.20 -4.82
N ASN A 287 7.75 -11.27 -3.85
CA ASN A 287 9.18 -11.38 -4.14
C ASN A 287 9.54 -12.66 -4.89
N ARG A 288 8.87 -13.78 -4.58
CA ARG A 288 9.03 -15.02 -5.34
C ARG A 288 8.54 -14.88 -6.78
N LEU A 289 7.38 -14.23 -6.98
CA LEU A 289 6.86 -13.93 -8.31
C LEU A 289 7.81 -13.03 -9.11
N ARG A 290 8.38 -12.01 -8.47
CA ARG A 290 9.39 -11.14 -9.08
C ARG A 290 10.60 -11.93 -9.57
N GLY A 291 11.12 -12.86 -8.78
CA GLY A 291 12.25 -13.72 -9.17
C GLY A 291 11.94 -14.63 -10.36
N ALA A 292 10.68 -15.02 -10.55
CA ALA A 292 10.24 -15.79 -11.71
C ALA A 292 10.06 -14.94 -13.00
N VAL A 293 9.94 -13.62 -12.85
CA VAL A 293 9.72 -12.66 -13.97
C VAL A 293 11.00 -11.88 -14.33
N ALA A 294 12.00 -11.84 -13.43
CA ALA A 294 13.30 -11.24 -13.71
C ALA A 294 14.10 -12.15 -14.67
N TRP A 295 14.37 -11.61 -15.84
CA TRP A 295 15.22 -12.22 -16.88
C TRP A 295 16.69 -12.03 -16.54
#